data_311201e4a1f75272f66ba706ef5930ee
#
_entry.id   311201e4a1f75272f66ba706ef5930ee
#
_cell.length_a   1.000
_cell.length_b   1.000
_cell.length_c   1.000
_cell.angle_alpha   90.00
_cell.angle_beta   90.00
_cell.angle_gamma   90.00
#
_symmetry.space_group_name_H-M   'P 1'
#
loop_
_entity.id
_entity.type
_entity.pdbx_description
1 polymer ?
#
loop_
_entity_poly.entity_id
_entity_poly.type
_entity_poly.pdbx_seq_one_letter_code
_entity_poly.pdbx_strand_id
1 'polypeptide(L)'
;MDKISGAVYGGAVYVNLTPHELNVVMDDGEIVHIPPSGLKATCDTSTVPVRRIGGATGYRRCYGAVHGIPDPQDGVVYVTSGPAAEAAHRQDVVSPGDQIQLADGRRACKGFAVWDED
;
A
#
# COMPACT_ATOMS: atom_id res chain seq x y z
N MET A 1 11.35 21.59 9.24
CA MET A 1 10.83 20.58 8.30
C MET A 1 10.37 19.37 9.10
N ASP A 2 9.15 18.99 8.89
CA ASP A 2 8.59 17.86 9.62
C ASP A 2 9.19 16.55 9.12
N LYS A 3 9.58 15.70 10.06
CA LYS A 3 10.07 14.37 9.71
C LYS A 3 8.88 13.46 9.45
N ILE A 4 8.95 12.73 8.34
CA ILE A 4 7.98 11.68 8.06
C ILE A 4 8.38 10.46 8.88
N SER A 5 7.47 9.96 9.71
CA SER A 5 7.71 8.76 10.50
C SER A 5 7.79 7.54 9.59
N GLY A 6 8.85 6.77 9.74
CA GLY A 6 9.04 5.57 8.93
C GLY A 6 9.90 4.55 9.63
N ALA A 7 9.81 3.30 9.15
CA ALA A 7 10.65 2.21 9.61
C ALA A 7 11.85 2.10 8.70
N VAL A 8 13.05 1.99 9.29
CA VAL A 8 14.31 1.91 8.52
C VAL A 8 14.75 0.45 8.43
N TYR A 9 15.00 -0.01 7.23
CA TYR A 9 15.50 -1.36 6.98
C TYR A 9 16.19 -1.42 5.61
N GLY A 10 17.34 -2.08 5.56
CA GLY A 10 18.04 -2.31 4.29
C GLY A 10 18.45 -1.04 3.55
N GLY A 11 18.69 0.05 4.26
CA GLY A 11 19.06 1.32 3.65
C GLY A 11 17.89 2.14 3.15
N ALA A 12 16.66 1.67 3.35
CA ALA A 12 15.45 2.40 2.96
C ALA A 12 14.63 2.79 4.17
N VAL A 13 13.87 3.88 4.05
CA VAL A 13 12.88 4.29 5.04
C VAL A 13 11.50 4.00 4.46
N TYR A 14 10.75 3.13 5.13
CA TYR A 14 9.39 2.75 4.69
C TYR A 14 8.37 3.59 5.43
N VAL A 15 7.57 4.32 4.70
CA VAL A 15 6.53 5.21 5.25
C VAL A 15 5.17 4.61 4.94
N ASN A 16 4.45 4.21 5.98
CA ASN A 16 3.14 3.56 5.84
C ASN A 16 2.04 4.61 5.75
N LEU A 17 1.43 4.72 4.58
CA LEU A 17 0.35 5.68 4.30
C LEU A 17 -1.04 5.05 4.47
N THR A 18 -1.12 3.92 5.16
CA THR A 18 -2.39 3.26 5.49
C THR A 18 -2.70 3.43 6.96
N PRO A 19 -3.96 3.24 7.38
CA PRO A 19 -4.31 3.33 8.81
C PRO A 19 -3.96 2.07 9.60
N HIS A 20 -3.38 1.05 8.98
CA HIS A 20 -3.11 -0.24 9.59
C HIS A 20 -1.62 -0.47 9.76
N GLU A 21 -1.26 -1.18 10.83
CA GLU A 21 0.11 -1.67 10.99
C GLU A 21 0.41 -2.75 9.96
N LEU A 22 1.64 -2.76 9.46
CA LEU A 22 2.09 -3.74 8.49
C LEU A 22 3.22 -4.56 9.08
N ASN A 23 3.18 -5.87 8.87
CA ASN A 23 4.28 -6.78 9.16
C ASN A 23 4.76 -7.31 7.81
N VAL A 24 6.01 -7.03 7.45
CA VAL A 24 6.55 -7.36 6.14
C VAL A 24 7.70 -8.34 6.31
N VAL A 25 7.63 -9.48 5.64
CA VAL A 25 8.72 -10.44 5.62
C VAL A 25 9.70 -10.03 4.53
N MET A 26 10.92 -9.72 4.94
CA MET A 26 11.98 -9.29 4.05
C MET A 26 12.72 -10.51 3.46
N ASP A 27 13.59 -10.26 2.50
CA ASP A 27 14.30 -11.32 1.77
C ASP A 27 15.15 -12.22 2.67
N ASP A 28 15.68 -11.67 3.78
CA ASP A 28 16.47 -12.42 4.73
C ASP A 28 15.63 -13.17 5.78
N GLY A 29 14.30 -13.11 5.65
CA GLY A 29 13.38 -13.73 6.59
C GLY A 29 13.02 -12.87 7.79
N GLU A 30 13.64 -11.69 7.94
CA GLU A 30 13.28 -10.75 8.99
C GLU A 30 11.89 -10.22 8.78
N ILE A 31 11.15 -10.05 9.88
CA ILE A 31 9.82 -9.44 9.86
C ILE A 31 9.95 -8.01 10.35
N VAL A 32 9.71 -7.07 9.46
CA VAL A 32 9.79 -5.64 9.77
C VAL A 32 8.39 -5.12 10.05
N HIS A 33 8.24 -4.50 11.21
CA HIS A 33 6.98 -3.90 11.63
C HIS A 33 6.95 -2.45 11.21
N ILE A 34 5.96 -2.08 10.39
CA ILE A 34 5.84 -0.71 9.88
C ILE A 34 4.52 -0.13 10.40
N PRO A 35 4.58 0.70 11.47
CA PRO A 35 3.37 1.31 11.98
C PRO A 35 2.85 2.41 11.06
N PRO A 36 1.57 2.81 11.19
CA PRO A 36 1.05 3.94 10.42
C PRO A 36 1.89 5.20 10.68
N SER A 37 2.15 5.95 9.62
CA SER A 37 2.95 7.18 9.73
C SER A 37 2.14 8.38 10.22
N GLY A 38 0.81 8.27 10.22
CA GLY A 38 -0.08 9.40 10.45
C GLY A 38 -0.48 10.13 9.18
N LEU A 39 0.23 9.88 8.08
CA LEU A 39 -0.18 10.35 6.77
C LEU A 39 -1.03 9.29 6.10
N LYS A 40 -1.99 9.73 5.29
CA LYS A 40 -2.91 8.80 4.66
C LYS A 40 -3.05 9.13 3.17
N ALA A 41 -2.77 8.15 2.32
CA ALA A 41 -3.04 8.25 0.90
C ALA A 41 -4.45 7.74 0.63
N THR A 42 -5.17 8.42 -0.24
CA THR A 42 -6.50 8.01 -0.68
C THR A 42 -6.58 8.01 -2.19
N CYS A 43 -7.48 7.20 -2.72
CA CYS A 43 -7.73 7.14 -4.14
C CYS A 43 -9.22 7.41 -4.38
N ASP A 44 -9.53 8.29 -5.31
CA ASP A 44 -10.92 8.56 -5.67
C ASP A 44 -11.54 7.28 -6.22
N THR A 45 -12.77 7.00 -5.80
CA THR A 45 -13.49 5.82 -6.28
C THR A 45 -14.86 6.24 -6.77
N SER A 46 -15.34 5.53 -7.77
CA SER A 46 -16.69 5.63 -8.27
C SER A 46 -17.19 4.25 -8.65
N THR A 47 -18.51 4.11 -8.78
CA THR A 47 -19.08 2.84 -9.23
C THR A 47 -19.95 3.09 -10.44
N VAL A 48 -19.94 2.17 -11.38
CA VAL A 48 -20.81 2.21 -12.55
C VAL A 48 -21.61 0.92 -12.61
N PRO A 49 -22.91 0.99 -12.93
CA PRO A 49 -23.70 -0.22 -13.07
C PRO A 49 -23.25 -0.98 -14.32
N VAL A 50 -23.15 -2.30 -14.20
CA VAL A 50 -22.64 -3.16 -15.27
C VAL A 50 -23.73 -4.10 -15.76
N ARG A 51 -24.43 -4.79 -14.86
CA ARG A 51 -25.44 -5.76 -15.24
C ARG A 51 -26.33 -6.09 -14.04
N ARG A 52 -27.44 -6.76 -14.33
CA ARG A 52 -28.32 -7.27 -13.29
C ARG A 52 -27.81 -8.60 -12.76
N ILE A 53 -27.94 -8.80 -11.47
CA ILE A 53 -27.61 -10.05 -10.79
C ILE A 53 -28.83 -10.44 -9.96
N GLY A 54 -29.73 -11.24 -10.55
CA GLY A 54 -30.99 -11.53 -9.91
C GLY A 54 -31.80 -10.26 -9.70
N GLY A 55 -32.20 -9.98 -8.46
CA GLY A 55 -32.96 -8.78 -8.11
C GLY A 55 -32.09 -7.57 -7.77
N ALA A 56 -30.77 -7.64 -8.00
CA ALA A 56 -29.85 -6.58 -7.64
C ALA A 56 -29.05 -6.10 -8.86
N THR A 57 -28.46 -4.93 -8.74
CA THR A 57 -27.55 -4.42 -9.78
C THR A 57 -26.10 -4.74 -9.36
N GLY A 58 -25.33 -5.25 -10.33
CA GLY A 58 -23.90 -5.43 -10.18
C GLY A 58 -23.17 -4.16 -10.63
N TYR A 59 -22.21 -3.73 -9.83
CA TYR A 59 -21.43 -2.51 -10.10
C TYR A 59 -19.97 -2.86 -10.29
N ARG A 60 -19.31 -2.13 -11.18
CA ARG A 60 -17.86 -2.14 -11.28
C ARG A 60 -17.31 -0.93 -10.54
N ARG A 61 -16.27 -1.15 -9.71
CA ARG A 61 -15.59 -0.06 -9.03
C ARG A 61 -14.50 0.50 -9.94
N CYS A 62 -14.47 1.82 -10.07
CA CYS A 62 -13.47 2.52 -10.84
C CYS A 62 -12.64 3.39 -9.90
N TYR A 63 -11.34 3.48 -10.16
CA TYR A 63 -10.41 4.26 -9.35
C TYR A 63 -9.92 5.44 -10.18
N GLY A 64 -9.82 6.60 -9.53
CA GLY A 64 -9.41 7.84 -10.17
C GLY A 64 -8.10 8.37 -9.59
N ALA A 65 -8.08 9.68 -9.32
CA ALA A 65 -6.89 10.35 -8.82
C ALA A 65 -6.51 9.88 -7.42
N VAL A 66 -5.21 9.85 -7.15
CA VAL A 66 -4.66 9.55 -5.83
C VAL A 66 -4.26 10.85 -5.14
N HIS A 67 -4.47 10.90 -3.82
CA HIS A 67 -4.18 12.08 -2.99
C HIS A 67 -3.39 11.66 -1.76
N GLY A 68 -2.56 12.56 -1.26
CA GLY A 68 -1.90 12.39 0.04
C GLY A 68 -0.56 11.68 -0.01
N ILE A 69 -0.04 11.36 -1.19
CA ILE A 69 1.30 10.78 -1.29
C ILE A 69 2.30 11.93 -1.37
N PRO A 70 3.27 12.00 -0.44
CA PRO A 70 4.29 13.05 -0.48
C PRO A 70 5.16 12.98 -1.73
N ASP A 71 5.87 14.06 -2.02
CA ASP A 71 6.84 14.08 -3.11
C ASP A 71 7.96 13.07 -2.86
N PRO A 72 8.57 12.55 -3.93
CA PRO A 72 9.69 11.61 -3.78
C PRO A 72 10.84 12.19 -2.97
N GLN A 73 11.43 11.35 -2.12
CA GLN A 73 12.62 11.67 -1.32
C GLN A 73 13.60 10.52 -1.43
N ASP A 74 14.89 10.85 -1.44
CA ASP A 74 15.93 9.82 -1.56
C ASP A 74 15.84 8.82 -0.39
N GLY A 75 15.86 7.54 -0.74
CA GLY A 75 15.84 6.47 0.24
C GLY A 75 14.50 6.22 0.92
N VAL A 76 13.44 6.89 0.49
CA VAL A 76 12.11 6.75 1.09
C VAL A 76 11.19 5.95 0.16
N VAL A 77 10.54 4.94 0.73
CA VAL A 77 9.53 4.12 0.04
C VAL A 77 8.20 4.32 0.74
N TYR A 78 7.19 4.70 -0.02
CA TYR A 78 5.84 4.88 0.50
C TYR A 78 5.02 3.62 0.27
N VAL A 79 4.38 3.12 1.33
CA VAL A 79 3.56 1.91 1.28
C VAL A 79 2.10 2.32 1.45
N THR A 80 1.26 1.95 0.49
CA THR A 80 -0.16 2.31 0.51
C THR A 80 -1.01 1.15 -0.03
N SER A 81 -2.30 1.37 -0.18
CA SER A 81 -3.19 0.35 -0.74
C SER A 81 -2.87 0.08 -2.20
N GLY A 82 -3.24 -1.12 -2.69
CA GLY A 82 -3.04 -1.47 -4.08
C GLY A 82 -3.62 -0.45 -5.06
N PRO A 83 -4.90 -0.06 -4.92
CA PRO A 83 -5.49 0.94 -5.82
C PRO A 83 -4.76 2.28 -5.82
N ALA A 84 -4.34 2.76 -4.65
CA ALA A 84 -3.61 4.03 -4.56
C ALA A 84 -2.21 3.92 -5.17
N ALA A 85 -1.52 2.80 -4.94
CA ALA A 85 -0.20 2.57 -5.51
C ALA A 85 -0.27 2.46 -7.04
N GLU A 86 -1.28 1.74 -7.55
CA GLU A 86 -1.49 1.61 -8.99
C GLU A 86 -1.78 2.98 -9.62
N ALA A 87 -2.63 3.79 -8.99
CA ALA A 87 -2.97 5.12 -9.49
C ALA A 87 -1.77 6.06 -9.48
N ALA A 88 -0.91 5.95 -8.47
CA ALA A 88 0.30 6.75 -8.37
C ALA A 88 1.32 6.40 -9.45
N HIS A 89 1.45 5.12 -9.76
CA HIS A 89 2.35 4.60 -10.80
C HIS A 89 3.77 5.18 -10.67
N ARG A 90 4.31 5.08 -9.45
CA ARG A 90 5.63 5.62 -9.11
C ARG A 90 6.50 4.51 -8.56
N GLN A 91 7.79 4.57 -8.88
CA GLN A 91 8.77 3.58 -8.43
C GLN A 91 8.90 3.55 -6.90
N ASP A 92 8.72 4.69 -6.24
CA ASP A 92 8.85 4.84 -4.80
C ASP A 92 7.54 4.56 -4.04
N VAL A 93 6.46 4.19 -4.74
CA VAL A 93 5.16 3.90 -4.13
C VAL A 93 4.80 2.45 -4.40
N VAL A 94 4.63 1.69 -3.33
CA VAL A 94 4.37 0.25 -3.40
C VAL A 94 3.16 -0.10 -2.52
N SER A 95 2.67 -1.31 -2.67
CA SER A 95 1.65 -1.85 -1.78
C SER A 95 2.18 -3.12 -1.10
N PRO A 96 1.52 -3.58 -0.01
CA PRO A 96 1.92 -4.86 0.59
C PRO A 96 1.86 -5.99 -0.42
N GLY A 97 2.84 -6.89 -0.35
CA GLY A 97 2.86 -8.08 -1.19
C GLY A 97 1.84 -9.11 -0.75
N ASP A 98 2.01 -10.35 -1.21
CA ASP A 98 1.08 -11.42 -0.90
C ASP A 98 0.93 -11.61 0.60
N GLN A 99 -0.32 -11.78 1.05
CA GLN A 99 -0.59 -12.03 2.45
C GLN A 99 -0.21 -13.47 2.80
N ILE A 100 0.48 -13.62 3.93
CA ILE A 100 0.83 -14.91 4.48
C ILE A 100 0.47 -14.95 5.95
N GLN A 101 0.35 -16.15 6.50
CA GLN A 101 0.12 -16.35 7.92
C GLN A 101 1.39 -16.89 8.56
N LEU A 102 1.85 -16.22 9.61
CA LEU A 102 3.02 -16.65 10.35
C LEU A 102 2.69 -17.84 11.24
N ALA A 103 3.74 -18.53 11.70
CA ALA A 103 3.57 -19.73 12.54
C ALA A 103 2.80 -19.44 13.83
N ASP A 104 2.89 -18.21 14.36
CA ASP A 104 2.19 -17.79 15.56
C ASP A 104 0.75 -17.29 15.28
N GLY A 105 0.28 -17.39 14.05
CA GLY A 105 -1.08 -17.00 13.66
C GLY A 105 -1.22 -15.55 13.22
N ARG A 106 -0.17 -14.72 13.37
CA ARG A 106 -0.22 -13.33 12.91
C ARG A 106 -0.21 -13.26 11.39
N ARG A 107 -0.83 -12.22 10.86
CA ARG A 107 -0.78 -11.96 9.43
C ARG A 107 0.43 -11.09 9.09
N ALA A 108 1.02 -11.40 7.95
CA ALA A 108 2.13 -10.64 7.40
C ALA A 108 1.99 -10.58 5.89
N CYS A 109 2.82 -9.81 5.22
CA CYS A 109 2.91 -9.83 3.77
C CYS A 109 4.34 -10.16 3.35
N LYS A 110 4.46 -10.79 2.20
CA LYS A 110 5.76 -11.15 1.65
C LYS A 110 6.22 -10.02 0.74
N GLY A 111 7.17 -9.22 1.22
CA GLY A 111 7.68 -8.09 0.45
C GLY A 111 6.59 -7.12 0.03
N PHE A 112 6.78 -6.53 -1.13
CA PHE A 112 5.90 -5.49 -1.65
C PHE A 112 5.49 -5.79 -3.09
N ALA A 113 4.35 -5.24 -3.49
CA ALA A 113 3.92 -5.25 -4.88
C ALA A 113 4.28 -3.91 -5.53
N VAL A 114 4.79 -3.96 -6.75
CA VAL A 114 5.16 -2.76 -7.52
C VAL A 114 4.14 -2.55 -8.63
N TRP A 115 3.92 -1.28 -9.00
CA TRP A 115 2.86 -0.90 -9.93
C TRP A 115 3.36 -0.01 -11.07
N ASP A 116 4.66 0.30 -11.09
CA ASP A 116 5.29 1.09 -12.15
C ASP A 116 5.84 0.23 -13.29
N GLU A 117 5.84 -1.09 -13.10
CA GLU A 117 6.27 -2.05 -14.12
C GLU A 117 5.09 -2.52 -14.97
N ASP A 118 5.32 -2.71 -16.25
CA ASP A 118 4.31 -3.24 -17.16
C ASP A 118 4.31 -4.77 -17.20
#